data_f91c931187e879a8e79abe47e402027e
#
_entry.id   f91c931187e879a8e79abe47e402027e
#
_cell.length_a   1.000
_cell.length_b   1.000
_cell.length_c   1.000
_cell.angle_alpha   90.00
_cell.angle_beta   90.00
_cell.angle_gamma   90.00
#
_symmetry.space_group_name_H-M   'P 1'
#
loop_
_entity.id
_entity.type
_entity.pdbx_description
1 polymer ?
#
loop_
_entity_poly.entity_id
_entity_poly.type
_entity_poly.pdbx_seq_one_letter_code
_entity_poly.pdbx_strand_id
1 'polypeptide(L)'
;MKKLIAVLLAVGMVVGMTACGGKEEPAPETPPVVEAPAQTEPEVQEPEAAPEVTVMTHADYVAAELETEVVVETYVQGHQSWWDNKITVYCQSPDGAYFLYELACSEEDAAKLVPGTKIRVTGYKGEWAGEVEIMDGTFEFVEGGDTFVAEALDVTELLASEELIDHQNEFVAFKGMTVEKIEYKNGEPGDDIYVTLSKDGASYSFCVEVYLTGTESDVYTAVGELAQGDVVDVEGYLYWYEGMNPHITGINKI
;
A
#
# COMPACT_ATOMS: atom_id res chain seq x y z
N MET A 1 -28.54 28.98 8.23
CA MET A 1 -29.95 28.90 7.78
C MET A 1 -30.27 27.43 7.57
N LYS A 2 -31.15 26.90 8.39
CA LYS A 2 -31.59 25.50 8.44
C LYS A 2 -32.48 25.19 7.23
N LYS A 3 -32.31 24.04 6.57
CA LYS A 3 -33.42 23.37 5.87
C LYS A 3 -33.32 21.88 6.09
N LEU A 4 -34.15 21.39 7.00
CA LEU A 4 -34.62 20.00 7.09
C LEU A 4 -35.51 19.71 5.87
N ILE A 5 -35.37 18.52 5.31
CA ILE A 5 -36.44 17.88 4.53
C ILE A 5 -36.58 16.47 5.05
N ALA A 6 -37.72 16.23 5.71
CA ALA A 6 -38.22 14.92 6.06
C ALA A 6 -39.20 14.48 4.97
N VAL A 7 -39.16 13.24 4.51
CA VAL A 7 -40.21 12.62 3.71
C VAL A 7 -40.51 11.20 4.18
N LEU A 8 -41.75 11.05 4.49
CA LEU A 8 -42.59 10.02 5.06
C LEU A 8 -42.44 8.58 4.47
N LEU A 9 -42.69 7.65 5.41
CA LEU A 9 -43.14 6.27 5.20
C LEU A 9 -44.49 6.18 4.45
N ALA A 10 -44.65 5.12 3.66
CA ALA A 10 -45.95 4.53 3.35
C ALA A 10 -45.89 3.01 3.47
N VAL A 11 -46.61 2.53 4.46
CA VAL A 11 -46.93 1.11 4.74
C VAL A 11 -48.12 0.70 3.88
N GLY A 12 -48.06 -0.47 3.27
CA GLY A 12 -49.19 -1.09 2.56
C GLY A 12 -49.27 -2.59 2.84
N MET A 13 -49.98 -2.98 3.90
CA MET A 13 -50.46 -4.33 4.11
C MET A 13 -51.71 -4.58 3.27
N VAL A 14 -51.78 -5.77 2.63
CA VAL A 14 -53.06 -6.39 2.24
C VAL A 14 -53.01 -7.86 2.59
N VAL A 15 -53.88 -8.17 3.53
CA VAL A 15 -54.28 -9.55 3.94
C VAL A 15 -55.52 -9.96 3.14
N GLY A 16 -55.58 -11.17 2.65
CA GLY A 16 -56.75 -11.73 2.02
C GLY A 16 -56.82 -13.23 2.24
N MET A 17 -57.65 -13.65 3.18
CA MET A 17 -58.02 -15.03 3.49
C MET A 17 -59.24 -15.50 2.68
N THR A 18 -59.40 -16.85 2.73
CA THR A 18 -60.62 -17.68 2.60
C THR A 18 -60.83 -18.36 1.27
N ALA A 19 -61.36 -19.55 1.14
CA ALA A 19 -61.79 -20.65 2.02
C ALA A 19 -62.12 -21.89 1.18
N CYS A 20 -62.02 -23.03 1.80
CA CYS A 20 -62.66 -24.35 1.62
C CYS A 20 -63.70 -24.58 0.51
N GLY A 21 -63.67 -25.80 -0.08
CA GLY A 21 -64.76 -26.46 -0.72
C GLY A 21 -64.35 -27.81 -1.31
N GLY A 22 -64.62 -28.91 -0.63
CA GLY A 22 -64.33 -30.27 -1.06
C GLY A 22 -65.40 -30.83 -2.00
N LYS A 23 -65.07 -31.87 -2.74
CA LYS A 23 -65.82 -33.14 -2.86
C LYS A 23 -65.24 -34.09 -3.92
N GLU A 24 -65.01 -35.30 -3.48
CA GLU A 24 -65.22 -36.64 -4.05
C GLU A 24 -64.51 -37.09 -5.33
N GLU A 25 -63.78 -38.14 -5.09
CA GLU A 25 -63.19 -39.17 -5.99
C GLU A 25 -64.19 -39.84 -6.93
N PRO A 26 -63.78 -40.35 -8.08
CA PRO A 26 -63.47 -41.76 -8.17
C PRO A 26 -62.19 -42.12 -8.97
N ALA A 27 -61.59 -43.22 -8.56
CA ALA A 27 -60.45 -43.91 -9.18
C ALA A 27 -60.91 -44.85 -10.33
N PRO A 28 -60.00 -45.63 -10.95
CA PRO A 28 -58.73 -45.28 -11.64
C PRO A 28 -58.76 -45.81 -13.09
N GLU A 29 -58.07 -45.15 -14.00
CA GLU A 29 -57.68 -45.77 -15.28
C GLU A 29 -56.17 -45.54 -15.49
N THR A 30 -55.48 -46.65 -15.72
CA THR A 30 -54.05 -46.68 -16.06
C THR A 30 -53.83 -46.21 -17.48
N PRO A 31 -52.97 -45.23 -17.71
CA PRO A 31 -52.47 -44.90 -19.02
C PRO A 31 -51.13 -45.60 -19.34
N PRO A 32 -50.75 -45.70 -20.62
CA PRO A 32 -49.66 -46.53 -21.09
C PRO A 32 -48.28 -45.95 -20.76
N VAL A 33 -47.33 -46.87 -20.59
CA VAL A 33 -45.91 -46.59 -20.40
C VAL A 33 -45.39 -45.79 -21.59
N VAL A 34 -45.03 -44.53 -21.38
CA VAL A 34 -44.23 -43.73 -22.31
C VAL A 34 -42.79 -43.82 -21.80
N GLU A 35 -41.92 -44.37 -22.64
CA GLU A 35 -40.48 -44.40 -22.44
C GLU A 35 -39.95 -42.98 -22.21
N ALA A 36 -39.30 -42.76 -21.07
CA ALA A 36 -38.61 -41.51 -20.74
C ALA A 36 -37.39 -41.35 -21.63
N PRO A 37 -37.15 -40.16 -22.24
CA PRO A 37 -35.88 -39.89 -22.94
C PRO A 37 -34.76 -39.88 -21.92
N ALA A 38 -33.63 -40.48 -22.32
CA ALA A 38 -32.39 -40.52 -21.56
C ALA A 38 -31.98 -39.11 -21.09
N GLN A 39 -31.83 -38.96 -19.77
CA GLN A 39 -31.21 -37.77 -19.22
C GLN A 39 -29.74 -37.78 -19.62
N THR A 40 -29.34 -36.87 -20.47
CA THR A 40 -27.95 -36.49 -20.65
C THR A 40 -27.48 -35.86 -19.33
N GLU A 41 -26.49 -36.47 -18.71
CA GLU A 41 -25.75 -35.89 -17.59
C GLU A 41 -25.25 -34.48 -18.00
N PRO A 42 -25.39 -33.47 -17.15
CA PRO A 42 -24.78 -32.18 -17.42
C PRO A 42 -23.27 -32.37 -17.45
N GLU A 43 -22.67 -32.03 -18.59
CA GLU A 43 -21.23 -31.91 -18.77
C GLU A 43 -20.71 -30.95 -17.69
N VAL A 44 -19.92 -31.47 -16.76
CA VAL A 44 -19.23 -30.67 -15.77
C VAL A 44 -18.20 -29.84 -16.55
N GLN A 45 -18.52 -28.59 -16.82
CA GLN A 45 -17.53 -27.64 -17.32
C GLN A 45 -16.46 -27.50 -16.22
N GLU A 46 -15.27 -27.96 -16.55
CA GLU A 46 -14.06 -27.69 -15.80
C GLU A 46 -13.95 -26.16 -15.63
N PRO A 47 -13.69 -25.64 -14.42
CA PRO A 47 -13.58 -24.19 -14.23
C PRO A 47 -12.51 -23.66 -15.19
N GLU A 48 -12.89 -22.73 -16.03
CA GLU A 48 -11.96 -21.99 -16.89
C GLU A 48 -10.88 -21.40 -15.98
N ALA A 49 -9.63 -21.80 -16.21
CA ALA A 49 -8.51 -21.32 -15.41
C ALA A 49 -8.53 -19.78 -15.43
N ALA A 50 -8.51 -19.18 -14.25
CA ALA A 50 -8.40 -17.73 -14.14
C ALA A 50 -7.19 -17.27 -14.97
N PRO A 51 -7.28 -16.13 -15.68
CA PRO A 51 -6.15 -15.64 -16.48
C PRO A 51 -4.92 -15.55 -15.61
N GLU A 52 -3.81 -16.14 -16.06
CA GLU A 52 -2.53 -16.04 -15.37
C GLU A 52 -2.16 -14.55 -15.30
N VAL A 53 -2.16 -14.01 -14.09
CA VAL A 53 -1.73 -12.63 -13.83
C VAL A 53 -0.23 -12.57 -14.05
N THR A 54 0.21 -11.82 -15.07
CA THR A 54 1.64 -11.63 -15.33
C THR A 54 2.22 -10.63 -14.35
N VAL A 55 3.10 -11.08 -13.47
CA VAL A 55 3.86 -10.22 -12.56
C VAL A 55 4.97 -9.52 -13.35
N MET A 56 5.05 -8.21 -13.22
CA MET A 56 6.09 -7.38 -13.85
C MET A 56 7.41 -7.49 -13.09
N THR A 57 8.53 -7.43 -13.81
CA THR A 57 9.84 -7.12 -13.21
C THR A 57 9.90 -5.65 -12.82
N HIS A 58 10.84 -5.25 -11.96
CA HIS A 58 11.03 -3.84 -11.65
C HIS A 58 11.35 -3.01 -12.90
N ALA A 59 12.14 -3.54 -13.83
CA ALA A 59 12.45 -2.88 -15.11
C ALA A 59 11.19 -2.65 -15.97
N ASP A 60 10.26 -3.63 -16.01
CA ASP A 60 9.00 -3.49 -16.73
C ASP A 60 8.10 -2.43 -16.06
N TYR A 61 8.07 -2.40 -14.71
CA TYR A 61 7.36 -1.38 -13.94
C TYR A 61 7.92 0.02 -14.21
N VAL A 62 9.24 0.19 -14.18
CA VAL A 62 9.88 1.49 -14.48
C VAL A 62 9.54 1.95 -15.89
N ALA A 63 9.55 1.04 -16.89
CA ALA A 63 9.25 1.33 -18.29
C ALA A 63 7.76 1.56 -18.58
N ALA A 64 6.85 1.14 -17.68
CA ALA A 64 5.42 1.32 -17.86
C ALA A 64 5.04 2.81 -17.86
N GLU A 65 4.08 3.18 -18.72
CA GLU A 65 3.55 4.54 -18.73
C GLU A 65 2.74 4.83 -17.46
N LEU A 66 2.60 6.09 -17.07
CA LEU A 66 1.70 6.50 -15.99
C LEU A 66 0.26 6.09 -16.30
N GLU A 67 -0.54 5.88 -15.28
CA GLU A 67 -1.93 5.39 -15.35
C GLU A 67 -2.07 3.95 -15.91
N THR A 68 -0.96 3.21 -16.09
CA THR A 68 -0.98 1.79 -16.46
C THR A 68 -1.29 0.94 -15.24
N GLU A 69 -2.16 -0.05 -15.41
CA GLU A 69 -2.35 -1.09 -14.40
C GLU A 69 -1.08 -1.95 -14.31
N VAL A 70 -0.57 -2.12 -13.10
CA VAL A 70 0.67 -2.86 -12.82
C VAL A 70 0.40 -3.97 -11.81
N VAL A 71 1.12 -5.07 -11.98
CA VAL A 71 1.14 -6.17 -11.00
C VAL A 71 2.58 -6.47 -10.66
N VAL A 72 2.95 -6.31 -9.39
CA VAL A 72 4.31 -6.54 -8.92
C VAL A 72 4.31 -7.47 -7.71
N GLU A 73 5.38 -8.25 -7.54
CA GLU A 73 5.67 -8.95 -6.29
C GLU A 73 6.87 -8.30 -5.62
N THR A 74 6.73 -7.98 -4.35
CA THR A 74 7.77 -7.26 -3.60
C THR A 74 7.72 -7.60 -2.11
N TYR A 75 8.67 -7.08 -1.35
CA TYR A 75 8.78 -7.34 0.09
C TYR A 75 8.62 -6.05 0.87
N VAL A 76 7.75 -6.08 1.87
CA VAL A 76 7.55 -4.98 2.81
C VAL A 76 8.88 -4.65 3.50
N GLN A 77 9.22 -3.36 3.56
CA GLN A 77 10.36 -2.87 4.33
C GLN A 77 9.89 -2.03 5.54
N GLY A 78 8.77 -1.33 5.38
CA GLY A 78 8.12 -0.54 6.40
C GLY A 78 6.78 -0.03 5.91
N HIS A 79 5.99 0.53 6.80
CA HIS A 79 4.70 1.12 6.43
C HIS A 79 4.32 2.26 7.37
N GLN A 80 3.49 3.17 6.89
CA GLN A 80 2.86 4.18 7.72
C GLN A 80 1.78 3.56 8.61
N SER A 81 1.30 4.31 9.56
CA SER A 81 0.18 3.92 10.42
C SER A 81 -1.06 3.60 9.58
N TRP A 82 -1.73 2.49 9.89
CA TRP A 82 -3.01 2.15 9.29
C TRP A 82 -4.07 3.22 9.61
N TRP A 83 -4.83 3.61 8.60
CA TRP A 83 -5.89 4.62 8.72
C TRP A 83 -7.03 4.35 7.73
N ASP A 84 -8.25 4.39 8.20
CA ASP A 84 -9.48 4.34 7.39
C ASP A 84 -9.50 3.23 6.32
N ASN A 85 -9.11 2.01 6.70
CA ASN A 85 -8.97 0.83 5.81
C ASN A 85 -7.93 0.99 4.69
N LYS A 86 -6.90 1.79 4.93
CA LYS A 86 -5.79 2.02 4.01
C LYS A 86 -4.45 1.96 4.74
N ILE A 87 -3.41 1.67 3.98
CA ILE A 87 -2.03 1.68 4.46
C ILE A 87 -1.07 2.10 3.34
N THR A 88 -0.10 2.93 3.67
CA THR A 88 1.00 3.29 2.77
C THR A 88 2.22 2.46 3.13
N VAL A 89 2.83 1.80 2.14
CA VAL A 89 3.88 0.80 2.36
C VAL A 89 5.11 1.09 1.51
N TYR A 90 6.29 1.02 2.14
CA TYR A 90 7.59 1.04 1.48
C TYR A 90 8.00 -0.40 1.23
N CYS A 91 8.21 -0.73 -0.03
CA CYS A 91 8.55 -2.07 -0.46
C CYS A 91 9.85 -2.07 -1.28
N GLN A 92 10.61 -3.16 -1.17
CA GLN A 92 11.81 -3.35 -1.96
C GLN A 92 12.03 -4.82 -2.26
N SER A 93 12.47 -5.10 -3.48
CA SER A 93 12.95 -6.37 -3.97
C SER A 93 14.44 -6.26 -4.30
N PRO A 94 15.16 -7.36 -4.56
CA PRO A 94 16.57 -7.29 -4.96
C PRO A 94 16.83 -6.49 -6.24
N ASP A 95 15.81 -6.27 -7.08
CA ASP A 95 15.89 -5.60 -8.38
C ASP A 95 15.35 -4.16 -8.36
N GLY A 96 14.78 -3.69 -7.23
CA GLY A 96 14.31 -2.32 -7.09
C GLY A 96 13.22 -2.14 -6.04
N ALA A 97 12.75 -0.91 -5.88
CA ALA A 97 11.84 -0.53 -4.82
C ALA A 97 10.53 0.07 -5.35
N TYR A 98 9.52 0.11 -4.47
CA TYR A 98 8.17 0.58 -4.79
C TYR A 98 7.59 1.34 -3.60
N PHE A 99 6.95 2.46 -3.86
CA PHE A 99 6.11 3.15 -2.91
C PHE A 99 4.64 2.86 -3.22
N LEU A 100 3.93 2.30 -2.25
CA LEU A 100 2.56 1.85 -2.40
C LEU A 100 1.67 2.81 -1.60
N TYR A 101 0.99 3.71 -2.31
CA TYR A 101 0.21 4.77 -1.68
C TYR A 101 -1.21 4.32 -1.37
N GLU A 102 -1.59 4.41 -0.09
CA GLU A 102 -2.95 4.17 0.40
C GLU A 102 -3.60 2.87 -0.11
N LEU A 103 -2.86 1.74 -0.09
CA LEU A 103 -3.44 0.44 -0.43
C LEU A 103 -4.66 0.12 0.44
N ALA A 104 -5.70 -0.46 -0.17
CA ALA A 104 -6.83 -1.01 0.56
C ALA A 104 -6.35 -2.12 1.51
N CYS A 105 -6.56 -1.95 2.81
CA CYS A 105 -6.01 -2.83 3.83
C CYS A 105 -6.90 -2.90 5.06
N SER A 106 -7.22 -4.12 5.52
CA SER A 106 -7.86 -4.30 6.83
C SER A 106 -6.85 -4.06 7.97
N GLU A 107 -7.34 -3.69 9.16
CA GLU A 107 -6.49 -3.56 10.35
C GLU A 107 -5.79 -4.88 10.70
N GLU A 108 -6.47 -6.02 10.50
CA GLU A 108 -5.91 -7.35 10.71
C GLU A 108 -4.74 -7.65 9.76
N ASP A 109 -4.85 -7.25 8.48
CA ASP A 109 -3.80 -7.47 7.49
C ASP A 109 -2.65 -6.47 7.66
N ALA A 110 -2.93 -5.24 8.08
CA ALA A 110 -1.90 -4.27 8.41
C ALA A 110 -0.91 -4.81 9.46
N ALA A 111 -1.41 -5.51 10.48
CA ALA A 111 -0.58 -6.12 11.51
C ALA A 111 0.34 -7.26 10.99
N LYS A 112 0.10 -7.77 9.78
CA LYS A 112 0.91 -8.82 9.13
C LYS A 112 1.96 -8.26 8.17
N LEU A 113 1.86 -6.97 7.80
CA LEU A 113 2.80 -6.30 6.91
C LEU A 113 4.11 -5.93 7.62
N VAL A 114 4.82 -6.93 8.12
CA VAL A 114 6.11 -6.76 8.79
C VAL A 114 7.27 -6.81 7.79
N PRO A 115 8.45 -6.21 8.08
CA PRO A 115 9.61 -6.27 7.19
C PRO A 115 9.96 -7.70 6.75
N GLY A 116 10.15 -7.87 5.45
CA GLY A 116 10.42 -9.15 4.81
C GLY A 116 9.18 -9.93 4.36
N THR A 117 7.97 -9.47 4.68
CA THR A 117 6.73 -10.08 4.18
C THR A 117 6.60 -9.89 2.67
N LYS A 118 6.43 -10.98 1.92
CA LYS A 118 6.20 -10.93 0.49
C LYS A 118 4.74 -10.70 0.18
N ILE A 119 4.46 -9.71 -0.67
CA ILE A 119 3.12 -9.38 -1.16
C ILE A 119 3.11 -9.28 -2.68
N ARG A 120 1.95 -9.58 -3.28
CA ARG A 120 1.63 -9.25 -4.67
C ARG A 120 0.67 -8.08 -4.66
N VAL A 121 1.00 -7.04 -5.40
CA VAL A 121 0.23 -5.80 -5.47
C VAL A 121 -0.30 -5.62 -6.88
N THR A 122 -1.58 -5.27 -6.99
CA THR A 122 -2.22 -4.82 -8.23
C THR A 122 -2.72 -3.40 -8.01
N GLY A 123 -2.36 -2.48 -8.89
CA GLY A 123 -2.75 -1.07 -8.79
C GLY A 123 -2.35 -0.31 -10.05
N TYR A 124 -2.33 1.00 -9.98
CA TYR A 124 -1.99 1.87 -11.10
C TYR A 124 -0.71 2.65 -10.82
N LYS A 125 0.21 2.66 -11.79
CA LYS A 125 1.41 3.49 -11.70
C LYS A 125 1.02 4.96 -11.74
N GLY A 126 1.39 5.71 -10.73
CA GLY A 126 1.15 7.14 -10.61
C GLY A 126 2.42 7.92 -10.36
N GLU A 127 2.28 9.23 -10.32
CA GLU A 127 3.34 10.16 -9.93
C GLU A 127 2.73 11.33 -9.13
N TRP A 128 3.35 11.63 -8.00
CA TRP A 128 3.02 12.79 -7.19
C TRP A 128 4.26 13.62 -6.87
N ALA A 129 4.35 14.82 -7.40
CA ALA A 129 5.47 15.75 -7.15
C ALA A 129 6.88 15.16 -7.41
N GLY A 130 6.98 14.22 -8.36
CA GLY A 130 8.19 13.47 -8.70
C GLY A 130 8.34 12.12 -8.00
N GLU A 131 7.47 11.80 -7.03
CA GLU A 131 7.40 10.47 -6.44
C GLU A 131 6.63 9.52 -7.35
N VAL A 132 7.27 8.43 -7.78
CA VAL A 132 6.61 7.38 -8.56
C VAL A 132 6.02 6.34 -7.62
N GLU A 133 4.71 6.15 -7.71
CA GLU A 133 3.96 5.36 -6.74
C GLU A 133 2.98 4.38 -7.42
N ILE A 134 2.51 3.39 -6.67
CA ILE A 134 1.37 2.54 -7.06
C ILE A 134 0.17 2.99 -6.24
N MET A 135 -0.87 3.47 -6.94
CA MET A 135 -2.11 4.01 -6.37
C MET A 135 -3.30 3.08 -6.61
N ASP A 136 -4.39 3.32 -5.87
CA ASP A 136 -5.66 2.60 -5.97
C ASP A 136 -5.47 1.08 -5.93
N GLY A 137 -4.44 0.65 -5.18
CA GLY A 137 -3.98 -0.72 -5.16
C GLY A 137 -4.68 -1.60 -4.13
N THR A 138 -4.62 -2.89 -4.44
CA THR A 138 -4.93 -3.99 -3.52
C THR A 138 -3.72 -4.91 -3.45
N PHE A 139 -3.65 -5.74 -2.41
CA PHE A 139 -2.57 -6.71 -2.29
C PHE A 139 -3.07 -8.05 -1.78
N GLU A 140 -2.27 -9.07 -2.00
CA GLU A 140 -2.40 -10.39 -1.40
C GLU A 140 -1.05 -10.86 -0.83
N PHE A 141 -1.09 -11.63 0.25
CA PHE A 141 0.10 -12.26 0.81
C PHE A 141 0.55 -13.41 -0.08
N VAL A 142 1.86 -13.46 -0.41
CA VAL A 142 2.43 -14.59 -1.17
C VAL A 142 2.95 -15.62 -0.19
N GLU A 143 2.23 -16.75 -0.09
CA GLU A 143 2.59 -17.83 0.83
C GLU A 143 3.80 -18.65 0.33
N GLY A 144 4.62 -19.14 1.25
CA GLY A 144 5.73 -20.07 0.96
C GLY A 144 6.89 -19.45 0.18
N GLY A 145 6.94 -18.11 0.10
CA GLY A 145 8.01 -17.36 -0.53
C GLY A 145 9.24 -17.18 0.37
N ASP A 146 10.31 -16.69 -0.24
CA ASP A 146 11.49 -16.20 0.49
C ASP A 146 11.12 -14.90 1.25
N THR A 147 11.96 -14.50 2.19
CA THR A 147 11.89 -13.21 2.86
C THR A 147 13.05 -12.35 2.39
N PHE A 148 12.80 -11.04 2.26
CA PHE A 148 13.85 -10.10 1.90
C PHE A 148 13.71 -8.82 2.72
N VAL A 149 14.77 -8.48 3.44
CA VAL A 149 14.92 -7.19 4.13
C VAL A 149 16.14 -6.51 3.55
N ALA A 150 15.94 -5.31 3.01
CA ALA A 150 17.01 -4.56 2.37
C ALA A 150 18.03 -4.07 3.39
N GLU A 151 19.31 -4.09 3.02
CA GLU A 151 20.35 -3.35 3.71
C GLU A 151 20.45 -1.95 3.08
N ALA A 152 20.72 -0.92 3.90
CA ALA A 152 20.79 0.45 3.40
C ALA A 152 21.96 0.61 2.40
N LEU A 153 21.63 0.99 1.18
CA LEU A 153 22.62 1.31 0.13
C LEU A 153 23.22 2.69 0.42
N ASP A 154 24.55 2.79 0.55
CA ASP A 154 25.20 4.08 0.68
C ASP A 154 25.19 4.84 -0.66
N VAL A 155 24.37 5.89 -0.73
CA VAL A 155 24.21 6.77 -1.89
C VAL A 155 24.81 8.17 -1.66
N THR A 156 25.66 8.34 -0.66
CA THR A 156 26.24 9.65 -0.29
C THR A 156 26.93 10.33 -1.46
N GLU A 157 27.68 9.58 -2.25
CA GLU A 157 28.41 10.12 -3.41
C GLU A 157 27.49 10.52 -4.59
N LEU A 158 26.23 10.07 -4.57
CA LEU A 158 25.22 10.39 -5.59
C LEU A 158 24.44 11.67 -5.27
N LEU A 159 24.60 12.28 -4.09
CA LEU A 159 23.82 13.45 -3.66
C LEU A 159 23.78 14.61 -4.67
N ALA A 160 24.84 14.82 -5.42
CA ALA A 160 24.92 15.86 -6.45
C ALA A 160 24.73 15.31 -7.89
N SER A 161 24.41 14.01 -8.04
CA SER A 161 24.24 13.34 -9.32
C SER A 161 22.77 13.23 -9.71
N GLU A 162 22.49 13.34 -11.01
CA GLU A 162 21.18 13.01 -11.56
C GLU A 162 20.85 11.52 -11.43
N GLU A 163 21.85 10.66 -11.20
CA GLU A 163 21.68 9.20 -11.02
C GLU A 163 21.01 8.86 -9.67
N LEU A 164 20.94 9.78 -8.71
CA LEU A 164 20.30 9.52 -7.43
C LEU A 164 18.82 9.10 -7.59
N ILE A 165 18.12 9.62 -8.58
CA ILE A 165 16.71 9.30 -8.85
C ILE A 165 16.52 7.83 -9.26
N ASP A 166 17.54 7.17 -9.80
CA ASP A 166 17.46 5.76 -10.19
C ASP A 166 17.31 4.82 -8.97
N HIS A 167 17.57 5.35 -7.75
CA HIS A 167 17.41 4.67 -6.46
C HIS A 167 16.15 5.10 -5.72
N GLN A 168 15.21 5.77 -6.39
CA GLN A 168 13.95 6.21 -5.77
C GLN A 168 13.26 5.03 -5.08
N ASN A 169 12.73 5.29 -3.87
CA ASN A 169 12.07 4.33 -2.99
C ASN A 169 12.97 3.25 -2.34
N GLU A 170 14.23 3.13 -2.74
CA GLU A 170 15.15 2.20 -2.09
C GLU A 170 15.44 2.61 -0.64
N PHE A 171 15.78 1.62 0.18
CA PHE A 171 16.33 1.84 1.50
C PHE A 171 17.81 2.24 1.37
N VAL A 172 18.13 3.48 1.75
CA VAL A 172 19.43 4.10 1.49
C VAL A 172 20.07 4.67 2.74
N ALA A 173 21.38 4.91 2.67
CA ALA A 173 22.16 5.59 3.69
C ALA A 173 22.89 6.83 3.12
N PHE A 174 23.01 7.86 3.95
CA PHE A 174 23.83 9.04 3.70
C PHE A 174 24.81 9.21 4.87
N LYS A 175 26.11 9.25 4.56
CA LYS A 175 27.16 9.21 5.56
C LYS A 175 27.84 10.58 5.76
N GLY A 176 28.14 10.91 7.01
CA GLY A 176 28.89 12.12 7.39
C GLY A 176 28.20 13.40 6.97
N MET A 177 26.89 13.47 7.11
CA MET A 177 26.06 14.64 6.84
C MET A 177 26.14 15.61 8.00
N THR A 178 26.19 16.93 7.72
CA THR A 178 26.19 17.96 8.76
C THR A 178 24.80 18.52 8.95
N VAL A 179 24.32 18.56 10.18
CA VAL A 179 23.02 19.16 10.54
C VAL A 179 23.09 20.69 10.37
N GLU A 180 22.25 21.23 9.50
CA GLU A 180 22.08 22.67 9.35
C GLU A 180 20.87 23.19 10.12
N LYS A 181 19.74 22.45 10.05
CA LYS A 181 18.48 22.90 10.64
C LYS A 181 17.59 21.72 10.97
N ILE A 182 16.82 21.87 12.05
CA ILE A 182 15.75 20.97 12.45
C ILE A 182 14.51 21.82 12.71
N GLU A 183 13.38 21.44 12.13
CA GLU A 183 12.10 22.14 12.27
C GLU A 183 10.98 21.14 12.49
N TYR A 184 10.22 21.33 13.55
CA TYR A 184 8.96 20.64 13.69
C TYR A 184 7.90 21.31 12.81
N LYS A 185 7.13 20.53 12.07
CA LYS A 185 6.11 20.98 11.09
C LYS A 185 5.15 22.03 11.67
N ASN A 186 4.74 21.88 12.93
CA ASN A 186 3.86 22.82 13.61
C ASN A 186 4.59 23.71 14.64
N GLY A 187 5.93 23.76 14.62
CA GLY A 187 6.75 24.55 15.53
C GLY A 187 7.00 23.91 16.90
N GLU A 188 6.42 22.75 17.18
CA GLU A 188 6.57 21.99 18.42
C GLU A 188 6.52 20.48 18.15
N PRO A 189 7.08 19.62 19.04
CA PRO A 189 7.01 18.17 18.89
C PRO A 189 5.57 17.64 18.77
N GLY A 190 5.39 16.55 18.01
CA GLY A 190 4.10 15.86 17.84
C GLY A 190 3.66 15.67 16.39
N ASP A 191 4.42 16.22 15.44
CA ASP A 191 4.22 16.05 13.99
C ASP A 191 5.59 15.85 13.32
N ASP A 192 5.62 15.79 11.99
CA ASP A 192 6.85 15.57 11.22
C ASP A 192 7.99 16.50 11.63
N ILE A 193 9.23 16.00 11.52
CA ILE A 193 10.44 16.79 11.69
C ILE A 193 11.12 16.95 10.34
N TYR A 194 11.22 18.19 9.86
CA TYR A 194 12.01 18.52 8.69
C TYR A 194 13.47 18.75 9.10
N VAL A 195 14.37 18.06 8.43
CA VAL A 195 15.79 18.08 8.70
C VAL A 195 16.54 18.57 7.48
N THR A 196 17.27 19.67 7.60
CA THR A 196 18.21 20.12 6.56
C THR A 196 19.59 19.62 6.93
N LEU A 197 20.14 18.77 6.07
CA LEU A 197 21.50 18.26 6.19
C LEU A 197 22.34 18.78 5.04
N SER A 198 23.63 19.00 5.27
CA SER A 198 24.56 19.42 4.22
C SER A 198 25.72 18.46 4.03
N LYS A 199 26.21 18.41 2.80
CA LYS A 199 27.41 17.70 2.37
C LYS A 199 28.11 18.49 1.29
N ASP A 200 29.42 18.68 1.40
CA ASP A 200 30.27 19.36 0.41
C ASP A 200 29.77 20.75 -0.01
N GLY A 201 29.09 21.45 0.92
CA GLY A 201 28.58 22.81 0.71
C GLY A 201 27.22 22.91 0.03
N ALA A 202 26.55 21.79 -0.23
CA ALA A 202 25.17 21.71 -0.68
C ALA A 202 24.24 21.24 0.45
N SER A 203 23.02 21.73 0.46
CA SER A 203 22.00 21.41 1.48
C SER A 203 20.91 20.55 0.88
N TYR A 204 20.41 19.61 1.64
CA TYR A 204 19.43 18.59 1.25
C TYR A 204 18.34 18.49 2.31
N SER A 205 17.10 18.25 1.86
CA SER A 205 15.94 18.11 2.74
C SER A 205 15.68 16.64 3.05
N PHE A 206 15.41 16.37 4.31
CA PHE A 206 15.01 15.06 4.85
C PHE A 206 13.80 15.24 5.75
N CYS A 207 13.07 14.16 5.98
CA CYS A 207 11.90 14.16 6.86
C CYS A 207 11.91 12.96 7.81
N VAL A 208 11.63 13.19 9.09
CA VAL A 208 11.13 12.13 9.98
C VAL A 208 9.61 12.22 9.92
N GLU A 209 9.02 11.34 9.14
CA GLU A 209 7.59 11.30 8.89
C GLU A 209 6.88 10.54 10.02
N VAL A 210 5.99 11.23 10.73
CA VAL A 210 5.41 10.72 11.99
C VAL A 210 4.53 9.49 11.80
N TYR A 211 3.87 9.38 10.64
CA TYR A 211 3.03 8.21 10.36
C TYR A 211 3.85 6.95 10.06
N LEU A 212 5.11 7.12 9.63
CA LEU A 212 6.05 6.02 9.41
C LEU A 212 6.73 5.60 10.71
N THR A 213 7.24 6.56 11.49
CA THR A 213 8.11 6.26 12.64
C THR A 213 7.40 6.32 13.99
N GLY A 214 6.39 7.17 14.11
CA GLY A 214 5.76 7.51 15.38
C GLY A 214 6.59 8.51 16.21
N THR A 215 5.91 9.31 17.03
CA THR A 215 6.54 10.32 17.90
C THR A 215 7.33 9.74 19.07
N GLU A 216 7.08 8.48 19.43
CA GLU A 216 7.74 7.78 20.54
C GLU A 216 8.94 6.93 20.09
N SER A 217 9.29 6.97 18.80
CA SER A 217 10.40 6.18 18.27
C SER A 217 11.76 6.74 18.66
N ASP A 218 12.75 5.85 18.67
CA ASP A 218 14.15 6.24 18.96
C ASP A 218 14.66 7.26 17.91
N VAL A 219 14.28 7.11 16.64
CA VAL A 219 14.70 8.04 15.58
C VAL A 219 14.08 9.41 15.76
N TYR A 220 12.80 9.50 16.11
CA TYR A 220 12.13 10.77 16.37
C TYR A 220 12.79 11.53 17.53
N THR A 221 13.07 10.82 18.62
CA THR A 221 13.76 11.35 19.79
C THR A 221 15.18 11.79 19.44
N ALA A 222 15.96 10.92 18.77
CA ALA A 222 17.35 11.20 18.44
C ALA A 222 17.48 12.43 17.50
N VAL A 223 16.60 12.56 16.52
CA VAL A 223 16.59 13.73 15.62
C VAL A 223 16.23 15.00 16.38
N GLY A 224 15.24 14.93 17.29
CA GLY A 224 14.85 16.07 18.12
C GLY A 224 15.96 16.59 19.06
N GLU A 225 16.94 15.76 19.41
CA GLU A 225 18.08 16.09 20.26
C GLU A 225 19.32 16.63 19.49
N LEU A 226 19.31 16.59 18.16
CA LEU A 226 20.42 17.08 17.37
C LEU A 226 20.55 18.61 17.43
N ALA A 227 21.77 19.07 17.27
CA ALA A 227 22.10 20.49 17.19
C ALA A 227 22.74 20.82 15.84
N GLN A 228 22.61 22.08 15.43
CA GLN A 228 23.30 22.58 14.26
C GLN A 228 24.82 22.35 14.38
N GLY A 229 25.42 21.80 13.35
CA GLY A 229 26.83 21.45 13.30
C GLY A 229 27.15 20.02 13.74
N ASP A 230 26.17 19.27 14.25
CA ASP A 230 26.35 17.83 14.50
C ASP A 230 26.60 17.10 13.18
N VAL A 231 27.42 16.04 13.23
CA VAL A 231 27.69 15.19 12.09
C VAL A 231 27.00 13.85 12.31
N VAL A 232 26.25 13.40 11.32
CA VAL A 232 25.39 12.22 11.40
C VAL A 232 25.51 11.33 10.19
N ASP A 233 25.28 10.04 10.42
CA ASP A 233 24.89 9.08 9.39
C ASP A 233 23.38 8.88 9.50
N VAL A 234 22.66 8.89 8.37
CA VAL A 234 21.21 8.69 8.32
C VAL A 234 20.87 7.56 7.38
N GLU A 235 19.78 6.84 7.70
CA GLU A 235 19.22 5.78 6.90
C GLU A 235 17.71 6.01 6.75
N GLY A 236 17.15 5.63 5.61
CA GLY A 236 15.74 5.77 5.35
C GLY A 236 15.35 5.41 3.92
N TYR A 237 14.11 5.65 3.57
CA TYR A 237 13.60 5.42 2.22
C TYR A 237 13.82 6.67 1.37
N LEU A 238 14.35 6.51 0.16
CA LEU A 238 14.62 7.62 -0.76
C LEU A 238 13.31 8.12 -1.40
N TYR A 239 12.49 8.75 -0.58
CA TYR A 239 11.26 9.39 -1.02
C TYR A 239 11.55 10.69 -1.80
N TRP A 240 10.63 11.08 -2.69
CA TRP A 240 10.76 12.27 -3.53
C TRP A 240 9.59 13.22 -3.35
N TYR A 241 9.86 14.50 -3.17
CA TYR A 241 8.86 15.55 -3.16
C TYR A 241 9.45 16.84 -3.70
N GLU A 242 9.18 17.15 -4.98
CA GLU A 242 9.80 18.26 -5.71
C GLU A 242 11.35 18.20 -5.70
N GLY A 243 11.92 17.04 -5.45
CA GLY A 243 13.33 16.73 -5.26
C GLY A 243 13.50 15.63 -4.21
N MET A 244 14.74 15.21 -3.95
CA MET A 244 14.99 14.22 -2.92
C MET A 244 14.47 14.71 -1.54
N ASN A 245 13.74 13.87 -0.85
CA ASN A 245 13.24 14.12 0.50
C ASN A 245 13.16 12.80 1.30
N PRO A 246 14.30 12.16 1.59
CA PRO A 246 14.30 10.84 2.22
C PRO A 246 13.57 10.85 3.55
N HIS A 247 12.76 9.82 3.77
CA HIS A 247 12.08 9.58 5.04
C HIS A 247 13.02 8.82 5.97
N ILE A 248 13.55 9.49 6.97
CA ILE A 248 14.54 8.94 7.92
C ILE A 248 13.89 7.92 8.83
N THR A 249 14.47 6.72 8.90
CA THR A 249 14.08 5.65 9.82
C THR A 249 15.20 5.27 10.80
N GLY A 250 16.42 5.76 10.54
CA GLY A 250 17.57 5.56 11.40
C GLY A 250 18.54 6.73 11.36
N ILE A 251 19.15 7.06 12.48
CA ILE A 251 20.16 8.11 12.58
C ILE A 251 21.21 7.76 13.62
N ASN A 252 22.47 8.10 13.31
CA ASN A 252 23.58 7.90 14.20
C ASN A 252 24.49 9.14 14.19
N LYS A 253 24.67 9.75 15.36
CA LYS A 253 25.60 10.88 15.53
C LYS A 253 27.02 10.35 15.67
N ILE A 254 27.98 10.90 14.88
CA ILE A 254 29.38 10.50 14.82
C ILE A 254 30.32 11.59 15.36
#